data_5f161d7de8a437e33b4069351cf18aec
#
_entry.id   5f161d7de8a437e33b4069351cf18aec
#
_cell.length_a   1.000
_cell.length_b   1.000
_cell.length_c   1.000
_cell.angle_alpha   90.00
_cell.angle_beta   90.00
_cell.angle_gamma   90.00
#
_symmetry.space_group_name_H-M   'P 1'
#
loop_
_entity.id
_entity.type
_entity.pdbx_description
1 polymer ?
#
loop_
_entity_poly.entity_id
_entity_poly.type
_entity_poly.pdbx_seq_one_letter_code
_entity_poly.pdbx_strand_id
1 'polypeptide(L)'
;MLVNMPSSDNNYIAHVRKSDGAKQSLFDHLTGTAKIAKQLADKIGLPLCGELIGLVHDLGKYSEAFQTYIKSATGIYNPDADDQYVDAKGLKGKIDHSTAGGQWLIETLKKCNYKTSNPEKNQENGKLLSNILSLCVVSHHSGLINIYDASKNLFTIFSIIKR
;
A
#
# COMPACT_ATOMS: atom_id res chain seq x y z
N MET A 1 17.90 -8.19 11.63
CA MET A 1 16.93 -9.20 12.06
C MET A 1 16.02 -9.44 10.86
N LEU A 2 16.27 -10.48 10.07
CA LEU A 2 15.43 -10.86 8.93
C LEU A 2 14.14 -11.40 9.52
N VAL A 3 13.07 -10.65 9.32
CA VAL A 3 11.72 -11.14 9.59
C VAL A 3 11.53 -12.33 8.64
N ASN A 4 11.33 -13.53 9.19
CA ASN A 4 10.90 -14.69 8.42
C ASN A 4 9.58 -14.29 7.75
N MET A 5 9.64 -13.89 6.49
CA MET A 5 8.47 -13.81 5.65
C MET A 5 7.91 -15.22 5.54
N PRO A 6 6.62 -15.45 5.81
CA PRO A 6 6.02 -16.76 5.60
C PRO A 6 6.27 -17.16 4.15
N SER A 7 6.79 -18.37 3.96
CA SER A 7 6.99 -19.00 2.66
C SER A 7 5.74 -18.81 1.81
N SER A 8 5.89 -18.17 0.65
CA SER A 8 4.95 -18.09 -0.49
C SER A 8 3.51 -18.57 -0.20
N ASP A 9 2.77 -17.83 0.63
CA ASP A 9 1.34 -18.02 0.73
C ASP A 9 0.73 -17.43 -0.55
N ASN A 10 0.68 -18.23 -1.60
CA ASN A 10 0.07 -17.92 -2.90
C ASN A 10 -1.46 -17.70 -2.80
N ASN A 11 -2.00 -17.62 -1.58
CA ASN A 11 -3.42 -17.47 -1.31
C ASN A 11 -3.94 -16.04 -1.49
N TYR A 12 -3.04 -15.04 -1.41
CA TYR A 12 -3.43 -13.63 -1.59
C TYR A 12 -3.22 -13.20 -3.04
N ILE A 13 -4.30 -12.75 -3.68
CA ILE A 13 -4.34 -12.36 -5.09
C ILE A 13 -4.24 -10.85 -5.20
N ALA A 14 -3.30 -10.35 -6.01
CA ALA A 14 -3.23 -8.93 -6.37
C ALA A 14 -4.11 -8.61 -7.57
N HIS A 15 -4.02 -9.45 -8.61
CA HIS A 15 -4.71 -9.29 -9.88
C HIS A 15 -5.09 -10.62 -10.49
N VAL A 16 -6.18 -10.61 -11.29
CA VAL A 16 -6.56 -11.71 -12.17
C VAL A 16 -6.65 -11.16 -13.58
N ARG A 17 -5.92 -11.74 -14.51
CA ARG A 17 -5.92 -11.33 -15.91
C ARG A 17 -7.21 -11.79 -16.60
N LYS A 18 -7.91 -10.85 -17.21
CA LYS A 18 -9.24 -11.12 -17.79
C LYS A 18 -9.19 -12.08 -18.98
N SER A 19 -8.08 -12.12 -19.74
CA SER A 19 -8.00 -12.91 -20.99
C SER A 19 -7.93 -14.41 -20.76
N ASP A 20 -7.34 -14.86 -19.67
CA ASP A 20 -7.04 -16.27 -19.39
C ASP A 20 -7.22 -16.68 -17.92
N GLY A 21 -7.65 -15.77 -17.05
CA GLY A 21 -7.84 -16.05 -15.63
C GLY A 21 -6.52 -16.21 -14.84
N ALA A 22 -5.36 -15.90 -15.44
CA ALA A 22 -4.08 -16.01 -14.75
C ALA A 22 -4.03 -15.10 -13.53
N LYS A 23 -3.62 -15.69 -12.38
CA LYS A 23 -3.55 -15.00 -11.10
C LYS A 23 -2.14 -14.50 -10.85
N GLN A 24 -2.01 -13.26 -10.42
CA GLN A 24 -0.77 -12.72 -9.86
C GLN A 24 -0.86 -12.74 -8.34
N SER A 25 0.12 -13.36 -7.68
CA SER A 25 0.17 -13.34 -6.22
C SER A 25 0.43 -11.92 -5.71
N LEU A 26 -0.09 -11.59 -4.53
CA LEU A 26 0.17 -10.28 -3.92
C LEU A 26 1.65 -10.10 -3.60
N PHE A 27 2.33 -11.16 -3.19
CA PHE A 27 3.77 -11.14 -2.93
C PHE A 27 4.58 -10.78 -4.19
N ASP A 28 4.32 -11.45 -5.33
CA ASP A 28 5.03 -11.16 -6.59
C ASP A 28 4.72 -9.75 -7.09
N HIS A 29 3.48 -9.29 -6.92
CA HIS A 29 3.09 -7.94 -7.27
C HIS A 29 3.88 -6.88 -6.49
N LEU A 30 3.91 -7.00 -5.15
CA LEU A 30 4.58 -6.04 -4.29
C LEU A 30 6.10 -6.04 -4.52
N THR A 31 6.72 -7.22 -4.58
CA THR A 31 8.17 -7.36 -4.80
C THR A 31 8.59 -6.90 -6.19
N GLY A 32 7.81 -7.22 -7.21
CA GLY A 32 8.03 -6.75 -8.57
C GLY A 32 7.94 -5.23 -8.69
N THR A 33 6.90 -4.64 -8.09
CA THR A 33 6.73 -3.18 -8.04
C THR A 33 7.86 -2.50 -7.27
N ALA A 34 8.26 -3.07 -6.14
CA ALA A 34 9.38 -2.56 -5.34
C ALA A 34 10.69 -2.52 -6.12
N LYS A 35 10.99 -3.58 -6.89
CA LYS A 35 12.19 -3.63 -7.74
C LYS A 35 12.20 -2.52 -8.78
N ILE A 36 11.07 -2.30 -9.46
CA ILE A 36 10.94 -1.24 -10.47
C ILE A 36 11.03 0.13 -9.82
N ALA A 37 10.30 0.37 -8.73
CA ALA A 37 10.31 1.64 -8.02
C ALA A 37 11.70 1.99 -7.46
N LYS A 38 12.45 1.00 -6.97
CA LYS A 38 13.85 1.16 -6.55
C LYS A 38 14.72 1.69 -7.68
N GLN A 39 14.64 1.07 -8.86
CA GLN A 39 15.42 1.47 -10.04
C GLN A 39 15.07 2.89 -10.53
N LEU A 40 13.79 3.25 -10.48
CA LEU A 40 13.34 4.58 -10.86
C LEU A 40 13.80 5.64 -9.85
N ALA A 41 13.67 5.37 -8.56
CA ALA A 41 14.07 6.28 -7.49
C ALA A 41 15.60 6.40 -7.34
N ASP A 42 16.37 5.45 -7.84
CA ASP A 42 17.83 5.53 -7.88
C ASP A 42 18.31 6.70 -8.73
N LYS A 43 17.57 7.06 -9.77
CA LYS A 43 17.87 8.25 -10.62
C LYS A 43 17.90 9.57 -9.86
N ILE A 44 17.26 9.62 -8.72
CA ILE A 44 17.22 10.80 -7.82
C ILE A 44 17.90 10.52 -6.47
N GLY A 45 18.68 9.45 -6.37
CA GLY A 45 19.43 9.08 -5.18
C GLY A 45 18.59 8.54 -4.01
N LEU A 46 17.36 8.07 -4.26
CA LEU A 46 16.42 7.59 -3.24
C LEU A 46 15.98 6.13 -3.44
N PRO A 47 16.88 5.17 -3.79
CA PRO A 47 16.47 3.82 -4.17
C PRO A 47 15.71 3.08 -3.05
N LEU A 48 16.10 3.26 -1.78
CA LEU A 48 15.44 2.61 -0.65
C LEU A 48 14.02 3.16 -0.41
N CYS A 49 13.80 4.45 -0.66
CA CYS A 49 12.46 5.03 -0.58
C CYS A 49 11.54 4.46 -1.67
N GLY A 50 12.04 4.32 -2.89
CA GLY A 50 11.30 3.69 -3.98
C GLY A 50 10.97 2.23 -3.68
N GLU A 51 11.94 1.45 -3.21
CA GLU A 51 11.73 0.07 -2.80
C GLU A 51 10.64 -0.06 -1.74
N LEU A 52 10.70 0.79 -0.70
CA LEU A 52 9.74 0.78 0.39
C LEU A 52 8.33 1.15 -0.08
N ILE A 53 8.17 2.19 -0.89
CA ILE A 53 6.88 2.56 -1.49
C ILE A 53 6.30 1.38 -2.27
N GLY A 54 7.11 0.75 -3.12
CA GLY A 54 6.68 -0.39 -3.92
C GLY A 54 6.23 -1.59 -3.10
N LEU A 55 6.89 -1.86 -1.95
CA LEU A 55 6.52 -2.95 -1.04
C LEU A 55 5.20 -2.72 -0.32
N VAL A 56 4.82 -1.47 -0.06
CA VAL A 56 3.68 -1.17 0.82
C VAL A 56 2.48 -0.53 0.11
N HIS A 57 2.59 -0.14 -1.18
CA HIS A 57 1.54 0.63 -1.87
C HIS A 57 0.17 -0.05 -1.84
N ASP A 58 0.15 -1.36 -1.97
CA ASP A 58 -1.04 -2.21 -2.02
C ASP A 58 -1.18 -3.13 -0.80
N LEU A 59 -0.61 -2.76 0.35
CA LEU A 59 -0.60 -3.58 1.56
C LEU A 59 -2.02 -3.94 2.03
N GLY A 60 -2.99 -3.07 1.81
CA GLY A 60 -4.38 -3.32 2.14
C GLY A 60 -5.04 -4.44 1.33
N LYS A 61 -4.43 -4.89 0.24
CA LYS A 61 -4.90 -6.07 -0.49
C LYS A 61 -4.76 -7.38 0.31
N TYR A 62 -3.98 -7.39 1.40
CA TYR A 62 -3.98 -8.52 2.34
C TYR A 62 -5.26 -8.63 3.16
N SER A 63 -6.13 -7.62 3.17
CA SER A 63 -7.37 -7.66 3.93
C SER A 63 -8.33 -8.73 3.38
N GLU A 64 -9.07 -9.36 4.28
CA GLU A 64 -10.12 -10.32 3.94
C GLU A 64 -11.16 -9.69 3.00
N ALA A 65 -11.56 -8.45 3.27
CA ALA A 65 -12.50 -7.71 2.45
C ALA A 65 -12.04 -7.58 1.00
N PHE A 66 -10.75 -7.26 0.76
CA PHE A 66 -10.22 -7.17 -0.59
C PHE A 66 -10.13 -8.56 -1.24
N GLN A 67 -9.69 -9.59 -0.52
CA GLN A 67 -9.56 -10.94 -1.06
C GLN A 67 -10.93 -11.55 -1.40
N THR A 68 -11.91 -11.34 -0.56
CA THR A 68 -13.30 -11.77 -0.84
C THR A 68 -13.85 -11.05 -2.08
N TYR A 69 -13.65 -9.74 -2.16
CA TYR A 69 -14.05 -8.94 -3.33
C TYR A 69 -13.40 -9.46 -4.61
N ILE A 70 -12.07 -9.59 -4.66
CA ILE A 70 -11.39 -9.97 -5.92
C ILE A 70 -11.76 -11.39 -6.36
N LYS A 71 -11.91 -12.32 -5.43
CA LYS A 71 -12.31 -13.71 -5.70
C LYS A 71 -13.76 -13.77 -6.24
N SER A 72 -14.66 -12.98 -5.66
CA SER A 72 -16.04 -12.87 -6.13
C SER A 72 -16.13 -12.17 -7.50
N ALA A 73 -15.43 -11.04 -7.66
CA ALA A 73 -15.42 -10.25 -8.88
C ALA A 73 -14.82 -10.98 -10.10
N THR A 74 -14.00 -11.99 -9.86
CA THR A 74 -13.29 -12.75 -10.91
C THR A 74 -13.82 -14.17 -11.09
N GLY A 75 -14.93 -14.53 -10.43
CA GLY A 75 -15.57 -15.84 -10.55
C GLY A 75 -14.79 -16.99 -9.93
N ILE A 76 -13.84 -16.69 -9.02
CA ILE A 76 -13.17 -17.71 -8.23
C ILE A 76 -14.15 -18.24 -7.18
N TYR A 77 -14.93 -17.34 -6.56
CA TYR A 77 -16.08 -17.72 -5.73
C TYR A 77 -17.34 -17.81 -6.58
N ASN A 78 -18.08 -18.91 -6.41
CA ASN A 78 -19.36 -19.16 -7.06
C ASN A 78 -20.49 -18.59 -6.19
N PRO A 79 -21.39 -17.72 -6.73
CA PRO A 79 -22.50 -17.16 -5.97
C PRO A 79 -23.46 -18.21 -5.40
N ASP A 80 -23.58 -19.38 -6.03
CA ASP A 80 -24.53 -20.41 -5.66
C ASP A 80 -23.93 -21.49 -4.72
N ALA A 81 -22.61 -21.45 -4.47
CA ALA A 81 -21.93 -22.52 -3.74
C ALA A 81 -20.97 -22.04 -2.62
N ASP A 82 -20.49 -20.82 -2.71
CA ASP A 82 -19.47 -20.29 -1.75
C ASP A 82 -20.11 -19.31 -0.77
N ASP A 83 -20.15 -19.67 0.51
CA ASP A 83 -20.67 -18.82 1.61
C ASP A 83 -19.92 -17.48 1.72
N GLN A 84 -18.69 -17.42 1.23
CA GLN A 84 -17.84 -16.22 1.24
C GLN A 84 -18.08 -15.31 0.04
N TYR A 85 -18.95 -15.70 -0.89
CA TYR A 85 -19.24 -14.87 -2.06
C TYR A 85 -19.92 -13.56 -1.64
N VAL A 86 -19.50 -12.47 -2.28
CA VAL A 86 -20.13 -11.15 -2.17
C VAL A 86 -20.49 -10.62 -3.57
N ASP A 87 -21.63 -9.95 -3.71
CA ASP A 87 -21.93 -9.27 -4.97
C ASP A 87 -20.92 -8.15 -5.21
N ALA A 88 -19.99 -8.40 -6.12
CA ALA A 88 -18.93 -7.45 -6.46
C ALA A 88 -19.42 -6.24 -7.29
N LYS A 89 -20.70 -6.24 -7.73
CA LYS A 89 -21.30 -5.12 -8.47
C LYS A 89 -21.31 -3.87 -7.57
N GLY A 90 -20.67 -2.81 -8.06
CA GLY A 90 -20.61 -1.55 -7.33
C GLY A 90 -19.56 -1.48 -6.19
N LEU A 91 -18.79 -2.54 -5.94
CA LEU A 91 -17.68 -2.53 -4.97
C LEU A 91 -16.35 -2.10 -5.59
N LYS A 92 -16.25 -2.07 -6.92
CA LYS A 92 -15.03 -1.65 -7.62
C LYS A 92 -14.63 -0.23 -7.21
N GLY A 93 -13.42 -0.09 -6.69
CA GLY A 93 -12.88 1.20 -6.21
C GLY A 93 -13.41 1.67 -4.86
N LYS A 94 -14.30 0.92 -4.19
CA LYS A 94 -14.81 1.25 -2.86
C LYS A 94 -14.06 0.57 -1.72
N ILE A 95 -13.36 -0.53 -2.00
CA ILE A 95 -12.54 -1.21 -1.00
C ILE A 95 -11.18 -0.55 -0.99
N ASP A 96 -10.92 0.19 0.07
CA ASP A 96 -9.64 0.87 0.27
C ASP A 96 -8.53 -0.16 0.52
N HIS A 97 -7.49 -0.08 -0.26
CA HIS A 97 -6.31 -0.94 -0.15
C HIS A 97 -4.99 -0.15 -0.13
N SER A 98 -5.05 1.17 -0.34
CA SER A 98 -3.89 2.05 -0.34
C SER A 98 -3.60 2.66 1.03
N THR A 99 -4.64 2.94 1.82
CA THR A 99 -4.50 3.60 3.13
C THR A 99 -3.69 2.78 4.12
N ALA A 100 -3.80 1.46 4.10
CA ALA A 100 -3.06 0.57 5.02
C ALA A 100 -1.54 0.73 4.89
N GLY A 101 -1.00 0.82 3.68
CA GLY A 101 0.42 1.06 3.44
C GLY A 101 0.87 2.43 3.93
N GLY A 102 0.07 3.47 3.71
CA GLY A 102 0.34 4.81 4.21
C GLY A 102 0.37 4.90 5.74
N GLN A 103 -0.59 4.26 6.41
CA GLN A 103 -0.64 4.17 7.86
C GLN A 103 0.58 3.44 8.42
N TRP A 104 0.92 2.31 7.83
CA TRP A 104 2.10 1.52 8.22
C TRP A 104 3.40 2.33 8.13
N LEU A 105 3.58 3.11 7.05
CA LEU A 105 4.73 3.99 6.90
C LEU A 105 4.83 5.03 8.00
N ILE A 106 3.71 5.68 8.32
CA ILE A 106 3.67 6.69 9.39
C ILE A 106 4.03 6.07 10.73
N GLU A 107 3.43 4.95 11.08
CA GLU A 107 3.65 4.31 12.38
C GLU A 107 5.06 3.75 12.53
N THR A 108 5.60 3.17 11.46
CA THR A 108 6.91 2.53 11.46
C THR A 108 8.04 3.57 11.46
N LEU A 109 7.99 4.55 10.55
CA LEU A 109 9.08 5.51 10.39
C LEU A 109 9.14 6.52 11.53
N LYS A 110 8.03 6.84 12.19
CA LYS A 110 8.05 7.66 13.41
C LYS A 110 8.79 7.00 14.57
N LYS A 111 8.84 5.67 14.61
CA LYS A 111 9.51 4.90 15.67
C LYS A 111 10.97 4.62 15.36
N CYS A 112 11.44 4.90 14.14
CA CYS A 112 12.83 4.66 13.77
C CYS A 112 13.75 5.64 14.46
N ASN A 113 14.65 5.13 15.30
CA ASN A 113 15.75 5.89 15.87
C ASN A 113 16.85 6.05 14.83
N TYR A 114 16.90 7.21 14.20
CA TYR A 114 17.99 7.57 13.30
C TYR A 114 19.22 7.90 14.15
N LYS A 115 20.33 7.17 13.96
CA LYS A 115 21.59 7.44 14.62
C LYS A 115 22.29 8.64 13.94
N THR A 116 21.92 9.84 14.30
CA THR A 116 22.65 11.05 13.90
C THR A 116 23.02 11.89 15.10
N SER A 117 23.89 12.87 14.89
CA SER A 117 24.42 13.75 15.94
C SER A 117 23.39 14.72 16.55
N ASN A 118 22.21 14.83 15.97
CA ASN A 118 21.13 15.71 16.46
C ASN A 118 19.79 14.96 16.54
N PRO A 119 19.38 14.47 17.73
CA PRO A 119 18.16 13.69 17.91
C PRO A 119 16.87 14.41 17.54
N GLU A 120 16.75 15.71 17.82
CA GLU A 120 15.55 16.50 17.53
C GLU A 120 15.34 16.63 16.01
N LYS A 121 16.39 17.00 15.28
CA LYS A 121 16.37 17.09 13.82
C LYS A 121 16.07 15.74 13.15
N ASN A 122 16.51 14.65 13.78
CA ASN A 122 16.22 13.30 13.29
C ASN A 122 14.74 12.95 13.38
N GLN A 123 14.10 13.31 14.48
CA GLN A 123 12.67 13.09 14.67
C GLN A 123 11.84 13.88 13.66
N GLU A 124 12.19 15.14 13.41
CA GLU A 124 11.54 15.99 12.42
C GLU A 124 11.71 15.44 11.00
N ASN A 125 12.93 15.06 10.63
CA ASN A 125 13.21 14.46 9.32
C ASN A 125 12.48 13.13 9.13
N GLY A 126 12.43 12.29 10.15
CA GLY A 126 11.68 11.03 10.12
C GLY A 126 10.18 11.24 9.94
N LYS A 127 9.62 12.24 10.62
CA LYS A 127 8.22 12.64 10.46
C LYS A 127 7.94 13.17 9.05
N LEU A 128 8.81 14.03 8.53
CA LEU A 128 8.67 14.55 7.18
C LEU A 128 8.73 13.43 6.13
N LEU A 129 9.73 12.55 6.23
CA LEU A 129 9.90 11.42 5.32
C LEU A 129 8.68 10.50 5.37
N SER A 130 8.18 10.14 6.56
CA SER A 130 7.00 9.28 6.71
C SER A 130 5.77 9.89 6.05
N ASN A 131 5.58 11.20 6.17
CA ASN A 131 4.46 11.91 5.56
C ASN A 131 4.56 11.92 4.03
N ILE A 132 5.74 12.19 3.47
CA ILE A 132 5.96 12.21 2.01
C ILE A 132 5.72 10.82 1.42
N LEU A 133 6.33 9.78 2.00
CA LEU A 133 6.18 8.41 1.48
C LEU A 133 4.74 7.91 1.63
N SER A 134 4.08 8.22 2.76
CA SER A 134 2.67 7.89 2.97
C SER A 134 1.78 8.56 1.93
N LEU A 135 2.02 9.84 1.63
CA LEU A 135 1.27 10.56 0.60
C LEU A 135 1.43 9.89 -0.78
N CYS A 136 2.64 9.51 -1.17
CA CYS A 136 2.89 8.77 -2.41
C CYS A 136 2.07 7.49 -2.49
N VAL A 137 2.01 6.74 -1.37
CA VAL A 137 1.26 5.48 -1.28
C VAL A 137 -0.24 5.71 -1.36
N VAL A 138 -0.80 6.63 -0.56
CA VAL A 138 -2.28 6.84 -0.51
C VAL A 138 -2.81 7.43 -1.81
N SER A 139 -1.99 8.16 -2.55
CA SER A 139 -2.41 8.86 -3.77
C SER A 139 -2.18 8.07 -5.06
N HIS A 140 -1.60 6.86 -5.01
CA HIS A 140 -1.19 6.14 -6.23
C HIS A 140 -2.35 5.79 -7.19
N HIS A 141 -3.59 5.75 -6.71
CA HIS A 141 -4.78 5.55 -7.55
C HIS A 141 -5.49 6.85 -7.94
N SER A 142 -5.28 7.94 -7.21
CA SER A 142 -6.03 9.19 -7.40
C SER A 142 -5.21 10.32 -8.03
N GLY A 143 -3.92 10.08 -8.32
CA GLY A 143 -2.97 11.15 -8.63
C GLY A 143 -2.61 11.95 -7.36
N LEU A 144 -1.71 12.92 -7.50
CA LEU A 144 -1.30 13.75 -6.36
C LEU A 144 -2.52 14.46 -5.77
N ILE A 145 -2.84 14.07 -4.54
CA ILE A 145 -3.87 14.74 -3.76
C ILE A 145 -3.41 16.19 -3.57
N ASN A 146 -4.27 17.14 -3.89
CA ASN A 146 -3.97 18.56 -3.67
C ASN A 146 -3.86 18.82 -2.16
N ILE A 147 -2.62 18.85 -1.67
CA ILE A 147 -2.30 19.10 -0.25
C ILE A 147 -2.44 20.58 0.10
N TYR A 148 -2.52 21.47 -0.89
CA TYR A 148 -2.68 22.89 -0.75
C TYR A 148 -4.15 23.31 -0.80
N ASP A 149 -4.93 22.82 0.13
CA ASP A 149 -6.09 23.57 0.59
C ASP A 149 -5.58 24.46 1.73
N ALA A 150 -5.37 25.74 1.43
CA ALA A 150 -4.86 26.73 2.39
C ALA A 150 -5.74 26.88 3.66
N SER A 151 -6.96 26.34 3.64
CA SER A 151 -7.89 26.29 4.77
C SER A 151 -7.72 25.07 5.66
N LYS A 152 -6.96 24.06 5.21
CA LYS A 152 -6.78 22.79 5.91
C LYS A 152 -5.30 22.57 6.19
N ASN A 153 -4.89 22.80 7.44
CA ASN A 153 -3.55 22.45 7.91
C ASN A 153 -3.15 21.04 7.46
N LEU A 154 -1.85 20.79 7.23
CA LEU A 154 -1.25 19.47 6.92
C LEU A 154 -1.78 18.30 7.78
N PHE A 155 -2.37 18.57 8.91
CA PHE A 155 -3.09 17.62 9.79
C PHE A 155 -4.36 17.01 9.18
N THR A 156 -4.92 17.60 8.12
CA THR A 156 -6.18 17.10 7.52
C THR A 156 -5.96 15.85 6.67
N ILE A 157 -4.75 15.64 6.13
CA ILE A 157 -4.39 14.38 5.44
C ILE A 157 -4.50 13.21 6.44
N PHE A 158 -4.14 13.43 7.70
CA PHE A 158 -4.25 12.42 8.76
C PHE A 158 -5.70 12.10 9.17
N SER A 159 -6.63 13.00 8.97
CA SER A 159 -8.05 12.72 9.25
C SER A 159 -8.73 11.91 8.15
N ILE A 160 -8.21 11.97 6.91
CA ILE A 160 -8.68 11.14 5.79
C ILE A 160 -8.16 9.70 5.95
N ILE A 161 -6.96 9.54 6.50
CA ILE A 161 -6.33 8.23 6.74
C ILE A 161 -6.92 7.51 7.97
N LYS A 162 -7.65 8.23 8.85
CA LYS A 162 -8.27 7.66 10.08
C LYS A 162 -9.72 7.21 9.93
N ARG A 163 -10.33 7.33 8.76
CA ARG A 163 -11.68 6.83 8.47
C ARG A 163 -11.59 5.51 7.73
#